data_58626b62b245b8776678d3c9f960d01f
#
_entry.id   58626b62b245b8776678d3c9f960d01f
#
_cell.length_a   1.000
_cell.length_b   1.000
_cell.length_c   1.000
_cell.angle_alpha   90.00
_cell.angle_beta   90.00
_cell.angle_gamma   90.00
#
_symmetry.space_group_name_H-M   'P 1'
#
loop_
_entity.id
_entity.type
_entity.pdbx_description
1 polymer ?
#
loop_
_entity_poly.entity_id
_entity_poly.type
_entity_poly.pdbx_seq_one_letter_code
_entity_poly.pdbx_strand_id
1 'polypeptide(L)' 'MMDTALVLGIIEVATKYGIPATIAAINALGKATITQEDIDRLPTLIKRPEDYE' A
#
# COMPACT_ATOMS: atom_id res chain seq x y z
N MET A 1 7.20 3.91 -15.74
CA MET A 1 7.93 4.69 -14.73
C MET A 1 6.99 5.15 -13.65
N MET A 2 7.37 5.01 -12.39
CA MET A 2 6.50 5.39 -11.30
C MET A 2 6.51 6.90 -11.06
N ASP A 3 5.32 7.45 -10.87
CA ASP A 3 5.15 8.86 -10.60
C ASP A 3 5.67 9.16 -9.18
N THR A 4 6.28 10.34 -9.02
CA THR A 4 6.80 10.76 -7.71
C THR A 4 5.69 10.78 -6.66
N ALA A 5 4.50 11.21 -7.03
CA ALA A 5 3.37 11.24 -6.11
C ALA A 5 3.00 9.84 -5.64
N LEU A 6 3.10 8.85 -6.52
CA LEU A 6 2.84 7.47 -6.16
C LEU A 6 3.87 6.94 -5.19
N VAL A 7 5.13 7.23 -5.44
CA VAL A 7 6.23 6.79 -4.57
C VAL A 7 6.04 7.38 -3.17
N LEU A 8 5.75 8.67 -3.09
CA LEU A 8 5.55 9.33 -1.81
C LEU A 8 4.34 8.76 -1.07
N GLY A 9 3.28 8.44 -1.81
CA GLY A 9 2.10 7.82 -1.22
C GLY A 9 2.40 6.47 -0.60
N ILE A 10 3.19 5.66 -1.30
CA ILE A 10 3.59 4.34 -0.80
C ILE A 10 4.48 4.48 0.43
N ILE A 11 5.42 5.42 0.40
CA ILE A 11 6.29 5.66 1.55
C ILE A 11 5.46 6.10 2.76
N GLU A 12 4.46 6.93 2.55
CA GLU A 12 3.60 7.39 3.62
C GLU A 12 2.83 6.23 4.25
N VAL A 13 2.29 5.34 3.42
CA VAL A 13 1.59 4.16 3.91
C VAL A 13 2.54 3.25 4.67
N ALA A 14 3.75 3.05 4.15
CA ALA A 14 4.75 2.21 4.80
C ALA A 14 5.15 2.78 6.15
N THR A 15 5.21 4.11 6.27
CA THR A 15 5.54 4.76 7.52
C THR A 15 4.45 4.58 8.56
N LYS A 16 3.20 4.62 8.12
CA LYS A 16 2.06 4.50 9.03
C LYS A 16 1.79 3.06 9.45
N TYR A 17 1.86 2.13 8.52
CA TYR A 17 1.40 0.77 8.74
C TYR A 17 2.52 -0.27 8.76
N GLY A 18 3.73 0.14 8.41
CA GLY A 18 4.86 -0.76 8.38
C GLY A 18 5.07 -1.37 7.00
N ILE A 19 6.31 -1.74 6.71
CA ILE A 19 6.69 -2.26 5.40
C ILE A 19 6.01 -3.59 5.09
N PRO A 20 5.99 -4.58 6.01
CA PRO A 20 5.35 -5.86 5.71
C PRO A 20 3.88 -5.74 5.37
N ALA A 21 3.13 -4.90 6.11
CA ALA A 21 1.71 -4.69 5.86
C ALA A 21 1.49 -4.01 4.51
N THR A 22 2.34 -3.04 4.18
CA THR A 22 2.25 -2.32 2.91
C THR A 22 2.51 -3.27 1.74
N ILE A 23 3.52 -4.11 1.85
CA ILE A 23 3.84 -5.07 0.80
C ILE A 23 2.69 -6.06 0.61
N ALA A 24 2.11 -6.54 1.72
CA ALA A 24 0.99 -7.46 1.65
C ALA A 24 -0.21 -6.83 0.94
N ALA A 25 -0.49 -5.55 1.24
CA ALA A 25 -1.61 -4.85 0.61
C ALA A 25 -1.37 -4.67 -0.88
N ILE A 26 -0.14 -4.31 -1.27
CA ILE A 26 0.20 -4.13 -2.67
C ILE A 26 0.07 -5.45 -3.43
N ASN A 27 0.51 -6.54 -2.82
CA ASN A 27 0.38 -7.86 -3.42
C ASN A 27 -1.09 -8.26 -3.57
N ALA A 28 -1.93 -7.85 -2.63
CA ALA A 28 -3.36 -8.16 -2.68
C ALA A 28 -4.04 -7.48 -3.86
N LEU A 29 -3.50 -6.36 -4.35
CA LEU A 29 -4.05 -5.69 -5.52
C LEU A 29 -3.91 -6.55 -6.77
N GLY A 30 -2.83 -7.34 -6.85
CA GLY A 30 -2.60 -8.24 -7.98
C GLY A 30 -2.41 -7.52 -9.30
N LYS A 31 -1.95 -6.28 -9.26
CA LYS A 31 -1.77 -5.43 -10.44
C LYS A 31 -0.30 -5.19 -10.73
N ALA A 32 0.04 -5.13 -12.01
CA ALA A 32 1.40 -4.80 -12.43
C ALA A 32 1.68 -3.30 -12.27
N THR A 33 0.66 -2.48 -12.42
CA THR A 33 0.79 -1.03 -12.32
C THR A 33 -0.10 -0.50 -11.21
N ILE A 34 0.50 0.24 -10.27
CA ILE A 34 -0.23 0.84 -9.16
C ILE A 34 -0.61 2.26 -9.55
N THR A 35 -1.85 2.64 -9.28
CA THR A 35 -2.34 3.99 -9.54
C THR A 35 -2.55 4.74 -8.24
N GLN A 36 -2.78 6.06 -8.35
CA GLN A 36 -3.03 6.88 -7.17
C GLN A 36 -4.28 6.37 -6.44
N GLU A 37 -5.29 5.95 -7.19
CA GLU A 37 -6.51 5.41 -6.60
C GLU A 37 -6.23 4.16 -5.79
N ASP A 38 -5.31 3.32 -6.27
CA ASP A 38 -4.92 2.12 -5.54
C ASP A 38 -4.25 2.46 -4.22
N ILE A 39 -3.41 3.50 -4.22
CA ILE A 39 -2.73 3.95 -3.01
C ILE A 39 -3.75 4.44 -1.99
N ASP A 40 -4.78 5.15 -2.46
CA ASP A 40 -5.84 5.63 -1.58
C ASP A 40 -6.61 4.48 -0.94
N ARG A 41 -6.62 3.31 -1.59
CA ARG A 41 -7.29 2.12 -1.09
C ARG A 41 -6.43 1.30 -0.15
N LEU A 42 -5.13 1.51 -0.13
CA LEU A 42 -4.24 0.71 0.71
C LEU A 42 -4.64 0.70 2.18
N PRO A 43 -5.02 1.84 2.79
CA PRO A 43 -5.45 1.82 4.19
C PRO A 43 -6.67 0.93 4.43
N THR A 44 -7.53 0.79 3.42
CA THR A 44 -8.70 -0.08 3.51
C THR A 44 -8.29 -1.55 3.43
N LEU A 45 -7.29 -1.85 2.60
CA LEU A 45 -6.76 -3.21 2.45
C LEU A 45 -5.95 -3.61 3.67
N ILE A 46 -5.22 -2.67 4.26
CA ILE A 46 -4.48 -2.89 5.50
C ILE A 46 -5.48 -2.66 6.64
N LYS A 47 -6.22 -3.71 6.95
CA LYS A 47 -7.33 -3.57 7.89
C LYS A 47 -6.88 -3.41 9.34
N ARG A 48 -6.58 -4.51 9.97
CA ARG A 48 -6.26 -4.54 11.38
C ARG A 48 -4.99 -5.32 11.60
N PRO A 49 -4.17 -4.90 12.58
CA PRO A 49 -2.92 -5.60 12.85
C PRO A 49 -3.10 -7.10 13.09
N GLU A 50 -4.19 -7.48 13.70
CA GLU A 50 -4.46 -8.87 14.02
C GLU A 50 -4.64 -9.74 12.77
N ASP A 51 -4.97 -9.15 11.65
CA ASP A 51 -5.13 -9.90 10.40
C ASP A 51 -3.77 -10.35 9.84
N TYR A 52 -2.68 -9.83 10.39
CA TYR A 52 -1.33 -10.10 9.89
C TYR A 52 -0.49 -10.92 10.87
N GLU A 53 -1.11 -11.40 11.89
CA GLU A 53 -0.40 -12.23 12.87
C GLU A 53 -0.13 -13.61 12.35
#